data_942011df09368b1fbd1dd8fc2b3c7f23
#
_entry.id   942011df09368b1fbd1dd8fc2b3c7f23
#
_cell.length_a   1.000
_cell.length_b   1.000
_cell.length_c   1.000
_cell.angle_alpha   90.00
_cell.angle_beta   90.00
_cell.angle_gamma   90.00
#
_symmetry.space_group_name_H-M   'P 1'
#
loop_
_entity.id
_entity.type
_entity.pdbx_description
1 polymer ?
#
loop_
_entity_poly.entity_id
_entity_poly.type
_entity_poly.pdbx_seq_one_letter_code
_entity_poly.pdbx_strand_id
1 'polypeptide(L)'
;MADSNDNLLGESNNFLEVLEQVSMLAPLDKPVLVVGERGTGKELIASRLHYLSDRWQGPFISLNCAALNENLLDSELFGHEAGAFTGAQKRHLGRFERADGGTLFLDELATAPMLVQEKLLRVIEYGQLERVGGNHALQVNVRLVCATNEDLPALAAAGKFRADLLDRLAFDVVQLPPLRERRSDILVMAEHFAIQMCRELGLPLFPGFTPEAQETLLAYQWPGNVRELKNVVERSVYRHHSSDEPLDRIIINPFAPRAQPVTAAPDASLSALPALPLDLRLWQNQQERALVEASLQQAKYNQRRAAELLGVTYHQLRAIVKKHGIEKA
;
A
#
# COMPACT_ATOMS: atom_id res chain seq x y z
N MET A 1 -16.05 4.38 -18.09
CA MET A 1 -16.45 3.05 -17.59
C MET A 1 -15.22 2.53 -16.86
N ALA A 2 -15.20 2.57 -15.55
CA ALA A 2 -14.11 1.98 -14.77
C ALA A 2 -14.29 0.47 -14.85
N ASP A 3 -13.27 -0.22 -15.36
CA ASP A 3 -13.18 -1.67 -15.32
C ASP A 3 -13.08 -2.10 -13.84
N SER A 4 -14.22 -2.30 -13.22
CA SER A 4 -14.33 -2.85 -11.86
C SER A 4 -14.18 -4.37 -11.92
N ASN A 5 -13.01 -4.83 -12.33
CA ASN A 5 -12.64 -6.24 -12.25
C ASN A 5 -11.92 -6.57 -10.93
N ASP A 6 -11.95 -5.66 -9.96
CA ASP A 6 -11.46 -5.92 -8.61
C ASP A 6 -12.54 -6.69 -7.83
N ASN A 7 -12.63 -7.99 -8.09
CA ASN A 7 -13.46 -8.88 -7.30
C ASN A 7 -12.85 -9.04 -5.89
N LEU A 8 -13.74 -9.11 -4.88
CA LEU A 8 -13.33 -9.52 -3.54
C LEU A 8 -12.80 -10.95 -3.59
N LEU A 9 -11.49 -11.09 -3.45
CA LEU A 9 -10.79 -12.37 -3.47
C LEU A 9 -10.36 -12.75 -2.07
N GLY A 10 -10.52 -14.02 -1.73
CA GLY A 10 -10.05 -14.60 -0.48
C GLY A 10 -10.91 -15.77 -0.04
N GLU A 11 -10.25 -16.76 0.57
CA GLU A 11 -10.82 -18.02 1.05
C GLU A 11 -10.47 -18.26 2.53
N SER A 12 -9.72 -17.34 3.16
CA SER A 12 -9.36 -17.44 4.58
C SER A 12 -10.60 -17.32 5.46
N ASN A 13 -10.68 -18.12 6.53
CA ASN A 13 -11.82 -18.16 7.41
C ASN A 13 -12.17 -16.79 8.01
N ASN A 14 -11.18 -16.04 8.49
CA ASN A 14 -11.38 -14.71 9.04
C ASN A 14 -11.93 -13.72 8.01
N PHE A 15 -11.60 -13.88 6.73
CA PHE A 15 -12.17 -13.04 5.67
C PHE A 15 -13.59 -13.50 5.28
N LEU A 16 -13.86 -14.80 5.27
CA LEU A 16 -15.20 -15.33 5.03
C LEU A 16 -16.19 -14.90 6.13
N GLU A 17 -15.76 -14.87 7.40
CA GLU A 17 -16.55 -14.31 8.51
C GLU A 17 -16.90 -12.83 8.27
N VAL A 18 -15.95 -12.03 7.77
CA VAL A 18 -16.22 -10.64 7.37
C VAL A 18 -17.26 -10.56 6.26
N LEU A 19 -17.17 -11.41 5.23
CA LEU A 19 -18.14 -11.44 4.13
C LEU A 19 -19.54 -11.86 4.59
N GLU A 20 -19.64 -12.77 5.55
CA GLU A 20 -20.89 -13.16 6.19
C GLU A 20 -21.51 -11.99 6.97
N GLN A 21 -20.70 -11.31 7.83
CA GLN A 21 -21.14 -10.11 8.54
C GLN A 21 -21.64 -9.03 7.57
N VAL A 22 -20.91 -8.77 6.49
CA VAL A 22 -21.30 -7.81 5.45
C VAL A 22 -22.64 -8.19 4.82
N SER A 23 -22.86 -9.48 4.55
CA SER A 23 -24.11 -9.97 3.96
C SER A 23 -25.30 -9.82 4.90
N MET A 24 -25.10 -9.99 6.21
CA MET A 24 -26.13 -9.74 7.23
C MET A 24 -26.44 -8.26 7.42
N LEU A 25 -25.44 -7.39 7.30
CA LEU A 25 -25.60 -5.94 7.46
C LEU A 25 -26.18 -5.26 6.21
N ALA A 26 -26.00 -5.84 5.03
CA ALA A 26 -26.38 -5.22 3.77
C ALA A 26 -27.86 -4.82 3.69
N PRO A 27 -28.85 -5.64 4.11
CA PRO A 27 -30.28 -5.28 4.07
C PRO A 27 -30.67 -4.16 5.06
N LEU A 28 -29.83 -3.91 6.08
CA LEU A 28 -30.16 -2.94 7.13
C LEU A 28 -29.88 -1.52 6.63
N ASP A 29 -30.85 -0.61 6.84
CA ASP A 29 -30.69 0.80 6.55
C ASP A 29 -30.01 1.54 7.73
N LYS A 30 -28.82 1.08 8.09
CA LYS A 30 -28.02 1.64 9.19
C LYS A 30 -26.65 2.02 8.68
N PRO A 31 -26.01 3.03 9.28
CA PRO A 31 -24.61 3.31 9.02
C PRO A 31 -23.73 2.10 9.35
N VAL A 32 -22.67 1.90 8.58
CA VAL A 32 -21.67 0.86 8.82
C VAL A 32 -20.28 1.47 8.81
N LEU A 33 -19.50 1.15 9.83
CA LEU A 33 -18.10 1.55 9.93
C LEU A 33 -17.21 0.38 9.52
N VAL A 34 -16.34 0.62 8.52
CA VAL A 34 -15.36 -0.35 8.03
C VAL A 34 -13.97 0.06 8.50
N VAL A 35 -13.38 -0.73 9.39
CA VAL A 35 -12.07 -0.47 9.97
C VAL A 35 -11.05 -1.45 9.39
N GLY A 36 -9.87 -0.97 9.04
CA GLY A 36 -8.79 -1.82 8.57
C GLY A 36 -7.62 -1.00 8.06
N GLU A 37 -6.46 -1.61 7.99
CA GLU A 37 -5.24 -0.98 7.50
C GLU A 37 -5.40 -0.47 6.06
N ARG A 38 -4.48 0.40 5.64
CA ARG A 38 -4.45 0.88 4.25
C ARG A 38 -4.22 -0.29 3.29
N GLY A 39 -4.97 -0.28 2.19
CA GLY A 39 -4.83 -1.30 1.14
C GLY A 39 -5.48 -2.65 1.43
N THR A 40 -6.31 -2.79 2.48
CA THR A 40 -7.05 -4.03 2.80
C THR A 40 -8.29 -4.26 1.94
N GLY A 41 -8.77 -3.26 1.20
CA GLY A 41 -9.96 -3.38 0.33
C GLY A 41 -11.25 -2.83 0.95
N LYS A 42 -11.17 -1.84 1.87
CA LYS A 42 -12.35 -1.21 2.50
C LYS A 42 -13.41 -0.71 1.50
N GLU A 43 -12.98 -0.14 0.36
CA GLU A 43 -13.88 0.33 -0.69
C GLU A 43 -14.68 -0.80 -1.34
N LEU A 44 -14.06 -1.98 -1.54
CA LEU A 44 -14.74 -3.16 -2.09
C LEU A 44 -15.81 -3.69 -1.12
N ILE A 45 -15.55 -3.61 0.18
CA ILE A 45 -16.55 -3.96 1.21
C ILE A 45 -17.72 -2.97 1.19
N ALA A 46 -17.45 -1.66 1.08
CA ALA A 46 -18.49 -0.64 0.98
C ALA A 46 -19.35 -0.84 -0.28
N SER A 47 -18.72 -1.13 -1.40
CA SER A 47 -19.39 -1.47 -2.67
C SER A 47 -20.26 -2.71 -2.52
N ARG A 48 -19.77 -3.77 -1.87
CA ARG A 48 -20.53 -4.99 -1.60
C ARG A 48 -21.75 -4.73 -0.68
N LEU A 49 -21.58 -3.92 0.37
CA LEU A 49 -22.69 -3.50 1.24
C LEU A 49 -23.80 -2.79 0.45
N HIS A 50 -23.43 -1.95 -0.52
CA HIS A 50 -24.39 -1.29 -1.39
C HIS A 50 -25.10 -2.28 -2.31
N TYR A 51 -24.37 -3.10 -3.07
CA TYR A 51 -24.95 -4.00 -4.07
C TYR A 51 -25.77 -5.16 -3.48
N LEU A 52 -25.54 -5.52 -2.22
CA LEU A 52 -26.36 -6.50 -1.49
C LEU A 52 -27.52 -5.85 -0.73
N SER A 53 -27.66 -4.52 -0.74
CA SER A 53 -28.75 -3.81 -0.05
C SER A 53 -29.97 -3.61 -0.93
N ASP A 54 -31.10 -3.20 -0.29
CA ASP A 54 -32.30 -2.80 -1.02
C ASP A 54 -32.12 -1.53 -1.87
N ARG A 55 -30.97 -0.82 -1.67
CA ARG A 55 -30.59 0.40 -2.40
C ARG A 55 -29.69 0.15 -3.60
N TRP A 56 -29.46 -1.09 -4.00
CA TRP A 56 -28.50 -1.48 -5.05
C TRP A 56 -28.71 -0.82 -6.42
N GLN A 57 -29.95 -0.40 -6.72
CA GLN A 57 -30.28 0.35 -7.94
C GLN A 57 -30.03 1.86 -7.80
N GLY A 58 -29.89 2.36 -6.59
CA GLY A 58 -29.61 3.75 -6.29
C GLY A 58 -28.14 4.12 -6.57
N PRO A 59 -27.81 5.40 -6.46
CA PRO A 59 -26.43 5.84 -6.66
C PRO A 59 -25.49 5.32 -5.55
N PHE A 60 -24.32 4.85 -5.96
CA PHE A 60 -23.17 4.63 -5.08
C PHE A 60 -22.16 5.73 -5.30
N ILE A 61 -22.02 6.63 -4.34
CA ILE A 61 -21.11 7.78 -4.43
C ILE A 61 -19.99 7.59 -3.41
N SER A 62 -18.75 7.75 -3.84
CA SER A 62 -17.57 7.69 -2.96
C SER A 62 -16.89 9.04 -2.82
N LEU A 63 -16.31 9.29 -1.65
CA LEU A 63 -15.48 10.45 -1.37
C LEU A 63 -14.38 10.07 -0.37
N ASN A 64 -13.14 10.44 -0.68
CA ASN A 64 -12.04 10.35 0.28
C ASN A 64 -11.87 11.68 1.01
N CYS A 65 -12.08 11.67 2.34
CA CYS A 65 -12.01 12.88 3.17
C CYS A 65 -10.60 13.47 3.24
N ALA A 66 -9.56 12.66 3.11
CA ALA A 66 -8.17 13.12 3.15
C ALA A 66 -7.69 13.79 1.85
N ALA A 67 -8.44 13.63 0.75
CA ALA A 67 -8.04 14.17 -0.55
C ALA A 67 -8.31 15.67 -0.72
N LEU A 68 -9.08 16.29 0.17
CA LEU A 68 -9.56 17.65 0.05
C LEU A 68 -9.23 18.47 1.30
N ASN A 69 -9.01 19.78 1.14
CA ASN A 69 -8.96 20.67 2.28
C ASN A 69 -10.36 20.89 2.87
N GLU A 70 -10.42 21.45 4.10
CA GLU A 70 -11.65 21.59 4.87
C GLU A 70 -12.79 22.30 4.08
N ASN A 71 -12.51 23.43 3.45
CA ASN A 71 -13.51 24.20 2.73
C ASN A 71 -14.04 23.46 1.48
N LEU A 72 -13.15 22.76 0.78
CA LEU A 72 -13.53 21.96 -0.37
C LEU A 72 -14.31 20.72 0.07
N LEU A 73 -13.91 20.07 1.15
CA LEU A 73 -14.60 18.90 1.69
C LEU A 73 -16.03 19.24 2.10
N ASP A 74 -16.23 20.38 2.80
CA ASP A 74 -17.54 20.89 3.18
C ASP A 74 -18.44 21.14 1.94
N SER A 75 -17.88 21.84 0.95
CA SER A 75 -18.57 22.12 -0.32
C SER A 75 -18.86 20.87 -1.14
N GLU A 76 -17.95 19.90 -1.21
CA GLU A 76 -18.16 18.66 -1.93
C GLU A 76 -19.21 17.76 -1.26
N LEU A 77 -19.23 17.69 0.07
CA LEU A 77 -20.19 16.89 0.81
C LEU A 77 -21.61 17.49 0.78
N PHE A 78 -21.73 18.76 1.15
CA PHE A 78 -23.02 19.38 1.40
C PHE A 78 -23.51 20.32 0.27
N GLY A 79 -22.61 20.59 -0.71
CA GLY A 79 -22.91 21.54 -1.76
C GLY A 79 -22.76 23.02 -1.33
N HIS A 80 -22.85 23.93 -2.28
CA HIS A 80 -22.84 25.36 -1.99
C HIS A 80 -23.80 26.13 -2.89
N GLU A 81 -24.30 27.26 -2.40
CA GLU A 81 -25.04 28.22 -3.21
C GLU A 81 -24.09 29.17 -3.96
N ALA A 82 -24.60 29.79 -5.03
CA ALA A 82 -23.84 30.81 -5.76
C ALA A 82 -23.51 31.98 -4.81
N GLY A 83 -22.24 32.40 -4.79
CA GLY A 83 -21.76 33.46 -3.91
C GLY A 83 -21.39 33.03 -2.49
N ALA A 84 -21.44 31.76 -2.16
CA ALA A 84 -21.12 31.26 -0.81
C ALA A 84 -19.68 31.59 -0.36
N PHE A 85 -18.74 31.65 -1.29
CA PHE A 85 -17.33 32.05 -1.07
C PHE A 85 -16.71 32.60 -2.36
N THR A 86 -15.53 33.19 -2.24
CA THR A 86 -14.76 33.70 -3.40
C THR A 86 -14.48 32.59 -4.39
N GLY A 87 -15.11 32.65 -5.58
CA GLY A 87 -15.02 31.62 -6.62
C GLY A 87 -16.27 30.76 -6.80
N ALA A 88 -17.23 30.81 -5.89
CA ALA A 88 -18.51 30.12 -5.99
C ALA A 88 -19.47 30.83 -6.98
N GLN A 89 -19.15 30.78 -8.28
CA GLN A 89 -19.95 31.48 -9.30
C GLN A 89 -21.31 30.83 -9.57
N LYS A 90 -21.42 29.52 -9.34
CA LYS A 90 -22.63 28.72 -9.60
C LYS A 90 -22.91 27.84 -8.39
N ARG A 91 -24.19 27.48 -8.24
CA ARG A 91 -24.62 26.47 -7.28
C ARG A 91 -23.98 25.13 -7.61
N HIS A 92 -23.51 24.41 -6.58
CA HIS A 92 -22.95 23.06 -6.66
C HIS A 92 -23.78 22.09 -5.84
N LEU A 93 -24.12 20.94 -6.42
CA LEU A 93 -24.82 19.85 -5.74
C LEU A 93 -23.82 18.99 -4.98
N GLY A 94 -23.99 18.88 -3.66
CA GLY A 94 -23.13 18.06 -2.81
C GLY A 94 -23.28 16.56 -3.05
N ARG A 95 -22.34 15.78 -2.47
CA ARG A 95 -22.36 14.32 -2.56
C ARG A 95 -23.59 13.72 -1.90
N PHE A 96 -24.07 14.29 -0.81
CA PHE A 96 -25.31 13.85 -0.17
C PHE A 96 -26.53 13.98 -1.10
N GLU A 97 -26.68 15.11 -1.78
CA GLU A 97 -27.76 15.28 -2.75
C GLU A 97 -27.65 14.29 -3.92
N ARG A 98 -26.43 14.05 -4.38
CA ARG A 98 -26.18 13.12 -5.50
C ARG A 98 -26.34 11.65 -5.08
N ALA A 99 -26.19 11.33 -3.81
CA ALA A 99 -26.35 9.99 -3.24
C ALA A 99 -27.78 9.72 -2.74
N ASP A 100 -28.71 10.67 -2.91
CA ASP A 100 -30.08 10.52 -2.42
C ASP A 100 -30.76 9.26 -3.01
N GLY A 101 -31.42 8.50 -2.14
CA GLY A 101 -31.96 7.18 -2.46
C GLY A 101 -30.94 6.05 -2.57
N GLY A 102 -29.64 6.32 -2.36
CA GLY A 102 -28.55 5.38 -2.49
C GLY A 102 -27.62 5.31 -1.29
N THR A 103 -26.33 5.16 -1.56
CA THR A 103 -25.28 5.01 -0.55
C THR A 103 -24.15 5.99 -0.80
N LEU A 104 -23.71 6.67 0.26
CA LEU A 104 -22.51 7.49 0.29
C LEU A 104 -21.41 6.76 1.07
N PHE A 105 -20.28 6.51 0.41
CA PHE A 105 -19.08 5.95 1.02
C PHE A 105 -18.08 7.05 1.33
N LEU A 106 -17.71 7.18 2.61
CA LEU A 106 -16.71 8.13 3.10
C LEU A 106 -15.44 7.39 3.52
N ASP A 107 -14.39 7.50 2.73
CA ASP A 107 -13.08 6.93 3.08
C ASP A 107 -12.24 7.90 3.89
N GLU A 108 -11.35 7.37 4.74
CA GLU A 108 -10.46 8.14 5.64
C GLU A 108 -11.23 9.13 6.53
N LEU A 109 -12.38 8.69 7.06
CA LEU A 109 -13.29 9.54 7.84
C LEU A 109 -12.63 10.23 9.03
N ALA A 110 -11.62 9.60 9.65
CA ALA A 110 -10.87 10.15 10.79
C ALA A 110 -10.22 11.52 10.49
N THR A 111 -9.99 11.83 9.21
CA THR A 111 -9.38 13.09 8.78
C THR A 111 -10.40 14.23 8.60
N ALA A 112 -11.71 13.95 8.74
CA ALA A 112 -12.76 14.94 8.57
C ALA A 112 -12.67 16.03 9.66
N PRO A 113 -12.67 17.33 9.30
CA PRO A 113 -12.66 18.43 10.26
C PRO A 113 -13.89 18.44 11.17
N MET A 114 -13.77 19.04 12.37
CA MET A 114 -14.83 19.08 13.37
C MET A 114 -16.14 19.69 12.84
N LEU A 115 -16.06 20.71 11.99
CA LEU A 115 -17.23 21.32 11.37
C LEU A 115 -17.97 20.32 10.45
N VAL A 116 -17.22 19.55 9.67
CA VAL A 116 -17.79 18.52 8.80
C VAL A 116 -18.42 17.39 9.64
N GLN A 117 -17.77 16.97 10.73
CA GLN A 117 -18.30 15.99 11.66
C GLN A 117 -19.64 16.43 12.28
N GLU A 118 -19.77 17.74 12.64
CA GLU A 118 -21.02 18.29 13.16
C GLU A 118 -22.15 18.22 12.12
N LYS A 119 -21.88 18.60 10.88
CA LYS A 119 -22.87 18.52 9.80
C LYS A 119 -23.25 17.08 9.48
N LEU A 120 -22.27 16.15 9.46
CA LEU A 120 -22.53 14.72 9.28
C LEU A 120 -23.50 14.19 10.34
N LEU A 121 -23.31 14.57 11.60
CA LEU A 121 -24.20 14.15 12.68
C LEU A 121 -25.64 14.60 12.40
N ARG A 122 -25.87 15.83 11.96
CA ARG A 122 -27.21 16.34 11.62
C ARG A 122 -27.84 15.54 10.48
N VAL A 123 -27.08 15.20 9.44
CA VAL A 123 -27.59 14.42 8.31
C VAL A 123 -27.96 13.00 8.77
N ILE A 124 -27.15 12.39 9.62
CA ILE A 124 -27.41 11.02 10.13
C ILE A 124 -28.65 11.01 11.03
N GLU A 125 -28.82 12.01 11.88
CA GLU A 125 -29.94 12.05 12.85
C GLU A 125 -31.28 12.46 12.22
N TYR A 126 -31.24 13.46 11.32
CA TYR A 126 -32.48 14.09 10.84
C TYR A 126 -32.70 13.94 9.33
N GLY A 127 -31.74 13.39 8.59
CA GLY A 127 -31.80 13.35 7.13
C GLY A 127 -31.77 14.74 6.48
N GLN A 128 -31.30 15.76 7.21
CA GLN A 128 -31.33 17.15 6.76
C GLN A 128 -29.94 17.72 6.61
N LEU A 129 -29.74 18.50 5.56
CA LEU A 129 -28.53 19.25 5.32
C LEU A 129 -28.86 20.68 4.82
N GLU A 130 -27.91 21.58 5.01
CA GLU A 130 -27.92 22.91 4.42
C GLU A 130 -26.66 23.09 3.57
N ARG A 131 -26.81 23.70 2.39
CA ARG A 131 -25.65 24.03 1.56
C ARG A 131 -24.84 25.14 2.17
N VAL A 132 -23.56 25.15 1.89
CA VAL A 132 -22.67 26.26 2.29
C VAL A 132 -23.19 27.57 1.70
N GLY A 133 -23.37 28.59 2.55
CA GLY A 133 -23.97 29.87 2.16
C GLY A 133 -25.49 29.84 1.90
N GLY A 134 -26.16 28.73 2.10
CA GLY A 134 -27.60 28.58 2.00
C GLY A 134 -28.28 28.67 3.38
N ASN A 135 -29.61 28.86 3.37
CA ASN A 135 -30.47 28.91 4.56
C ASN A 135 -31.69 27.97 4.44
N HIS A 136 -31.69 27.09 3.42
CA HIS A 136 -32.77 26.14 3.21
C HIS A 136 -32.31 24.75 3.58
N ALA A 137 -33.04 24.11 4.52
CA ALA A 137 -32.86 22.71 4.84
C ALA A 137 -33.33 21.83 3.67
N LEU A 138 -32.49 20.92 3.26
CA LEU A 138 -32.76 19.91 2.22
C LEU A 138 -32.93 18.56 2.89
N GLN A 139 -33.95 17.82 2.51
CA GLN A 139 -34.16 16.46 3.00
C GLN A 139 -33.44 15.49 2.06
N VAL A 140 -32.67 14.55 2.64
CA VAL A 140 -31.97 13.49 1.90
C VAL A 140 -32.15 12.16 2.62
N ASN A 141 -32.21 11.10 1.85
CA ASN A 141 -32.30 9.73 2.34
C ASN A 141 -31.10 8.93 1.82
N VAL A 142 -29.98 8.99 2.55
CA VAL A 142 -28.70 8.41 2.14
C VAL A 142 -28.22 7.42 3.21
N ARG A 143 -27.89 6.19 2.79
CA ARG A 143 -27.18 5.26 3.65
C ARG A 143 -25.71 5.63 3.69
N LEU A 144 -25.13 5.68 4.89
CA LEU A 144 -23.70 5.96 5.05
C LEU A 144 -22.90 4.66 5.28
N VAL A 145 -21.80 4.52 4.55
CA VAL A 145 -20.73 3.57 4.84
C VAL A 145 -19.46 4.37 5.01
N CYS A 146 -18.82 4.25 6.16
CA CYS A 146 -17.62 5.01 6.49
C CYS A 146 -16.42 4.07 6.64
N ALA A 147 -15.23 4.51 6.24
CA ALA A 147 -14.01 3.75 6.39
C ALA A 147 -12.90 4.55 7.06
N THR A 148 -12.08 3.85 7.85
CA THR A 148 -10.91 4.42 8.48
C THR A 148 -9.85 3.35 8.77
N ASN A 149 -8.60 3.79 8.90
CA ASN A 149 -7.50 3.00 9.46
C ASN A 149 -7.07 3.48 10.85
N GLU A 150 -7.73 4.52 11.37
CA GLU A 150 -7.44 5.12 12.66
C GLU A 150 -8.34 4.56 13.78
N ASP A 151 -7.86 4.64 15.01
CA ASP A 151 -8.62 4.31 16.23
C ASP A 151 -9.56 5.48 16.58
N LEU A 152 -10.81 5.44 16.08
CA LEU A 152 -11.79 6.49 16.35
C LEU A 152 -12.14 6.64 17.83
N PRO A 153 -12.29 5.59 18.64
CA PRO A 153 -12.45 5.72 20.09
C PRO A 153 -11.32 6.50 20.75
N ALA A 154 -10.05 6.23 20.39
CA ALA A 154 -8.91 6.98 20.92
C ALA A 154 -8.93 8.44 20.46
N LEU A 155 -9.29 8.70 19.19
CA LEU A 155 -9.45 10.08 18.68
C LEU A 155 -10.60 10.81 19.37
N ALA A 156 -11.71 10.15 19.68
CA ALA A 156 -12.81 10.75 20.42
C ALA A 156 -12.40 11.10 21.86
N ALA A 157 -11.70 10.20 22.54
CA ALA A 157 -11.15 10.46 23.87
C ALA A 157 -10.16 11.65 23.88
N ALA A 158 -9.41 11.84 22.79
CA ALA A 158 -8.49 12.97 22.59
C ALA A 158 -9.18 14.28 22.12
N GLY A 159 -10.50 14.28 21.93
CA GLY A 159 -11.26 15.43 21.42
C GLY A 159 -11.00 15.77 19.94
N LYS A 160 -10.42 14.85 19.18
CA LYS A 160 -10.14 15.01 17.74
C LYS A 160 -11.25 14.43 16.86
N PHE A 161 -12.12 13.64 17.43
CA PHE A 161 -13.32 13.09 16.80
C PHE A 161 -14.52 13.27 17.74
N ARG A 162 -15.70 13.51 17.22
CA ARG A 162 -16.91 13.68 18.04
C ARG A 162 -17.43 12.32 18.54
N ALA A 163 -17.58 12.18 19.84
CA ALA A 163 -18.08 10.95 20.46
C ALA A 163 -19.54 10.64 20.05
N ASP A 164 -20.37 11.71 19.97
CA ASP A 164 -21.78 11.57 19.55
C ASP A 164 -21.91 11.11 18.08
N LEU A 165 -21.04 11.56 17.20
CA LEU A 165 -20.97 11.07 15.82
C LEU A 165 -20.52 9.60 15.78
N LEU A 166 -19.51 9.24 16.56
CA LEU A 166 -19.03 7.86 16.64
C LEU A 166 -20.14 6.90 17.08
N ASP A 167 -20.92 7.26 18.10
CA ASP A 167 -22.04 6.47 18.58
C ASP A 167 -23.12 6.22 17.51
N ARG A 168 -23.30 7.18 16.60
CA ARG A 168 -24.26 7.05 15.49
C ARG A 168 -23.74 6.24 14.33
N LEU A 169 -22.43 6.30 14.07
CA LEU A 169 -21.77 5.57 12.97
C LEU A 169 -21.51 4.11 13.33
N ALA A 170 -21.18 3.84 14.58
CA ALA A 170 -20.76 2.53 15.05
C ALA A 170 -21.97 1.65 15.44
N PHE A 171 -23.04 1.64 14.61
CA PHE A 171 -24.13 0.66 14.79
C PHE A 171 -23.55 -0.76 14.71
N ASP A 172 -22.70 -1.02 13.73
CA ASP A 172 -21.85 -2.20 13.64
C ASP A 172 -20.53 -1.84 12.96
N VAL A 173 -19.45 -2.55 13.33
CA VAL A 173 -18.09 -2.30 12.87
C VAL A 173 -17.55 -3.53 12.17
N VAL A 174 -17.32 -3.40 10.87
CA VAL A 174 -16.69 -4.44 10.05
C VAL A 174 -15.17 -4.26 10.13
N GLN A 175 -14.49 -5.22 10.74
CA GLN A 175 -13.03 -5.20 10.85
C GLN A 175 -12.39 -6.06 9.77
N LEU A 176 -11.61 -5.41 8.88
CA LEU A 176 -10.89 -6.12 7.82
C LEU A 176 -9.53 -6.58 8.34
N PRO A 177 -9.26 -7.90 8.33
CA PRO A 177 -7.97 -8.44 8.72
C PRO A 177 -6.88 -7.99 7.73
N PRO A 178 -5.69 -7.64 8.23
CA PRO A 178 -4.55 -7.35 7.37
C PRO A 178 -4.09 -8.62 6.63
N LEU A 179 -3.43 -8.44 5.49
CA LEU A 179 -3.08 -9.55 4.61
C LEU A 179 -2.17 -10.59 5.28
N ARG A 180 -1.30 -10.18 6.21
CA ARG A 180 -0.45 -11.09 6.99
C ARG A 180 -1.23 -12.08 7.86
N GLU A 181 -2.48 -11.77 8.20
CA GLU A 181 -3.40 -12.65 8.94
C GLU A 181 -4.28 -13.51 8.02
N ARG A 182 -4.16 -13.29 6.69
CA ARG A 182 -4.86 -14.00 5.62
C ARG A 182 -3.89 -14.75 4.72
N ARG A 183 -2.96 -15.49 5.30
CA ARG A 183 -1.83 -16.10 4.58
C ARG A 183 -2.26 -17.02 3.43
N SER A 184 -3.38 -17.75 3.59
CA SER A 184 -3.95 -18.59 2.53
C SER A 184 -4.36 -17.78 1.29
N ASP A 185 -4.74 -16.51 1.46
CA ASP A 185 -5.21 -15.66 0.38
C ASP A 185 -4.08 -15.06 -0.45
N ILE A 186 -2.86 -14.99 0.12
CA ILE A 186 -1.71 -14.31 -0.53
C ILE A 186 -1.42 -14.92 -1.91
N LEU A 187 -1.30 -16.24 -1.99
CA LEU A 187 -0.97 -16.91 -3.26
C LEU A 187 -2.13 -16.85 -4.26
N VAL A 188 -3.37 -17.01 -3.79
CA VAL A 188 -4.58 -16.92 -4.63
C VAL A 188 -4.68 -15.52 -5.26
N MET A 189 -4.48 -14.47 -4.45
CA MET A 189 -4.48 -13.08 -4.95
C MET A 189 -3.29 -12.80 -5.87
N ALA A 190 -2.09 -13.27 -5.51
CA ALA A 190 -0.90 -13.09 -6.32
C ALA A 190 -1.05 -13.72 -7.71
N GLU A 191 -1.58 -14.95 -7.78
CA GLU A 191 -1.84 -15.62 -9.04
C GLU A 191 -2.88 -14.86 -9.89
N HIS A 192 -3.96 -14.39 -9.26
CA HIS A 192 -4.97 -13.57 -9.94
C HIS A 192 -4.37 -12.30 -10.55
N PHE A 193 -3.57 -11.53 -9.79
CA PHE A 193 -2.93 -10.31 -10.29
C PHE A 193 -1.90 -10.61 -11.37
N ALA A 194 -1.16 -11.71 -11.25
CA ALA A 194 -0.20 -12.14 -12.27
C ALA A 194 -0.90 -12.47 -13.59
N ILE A 195 -2.03 -13.21 -13.54
CA ILE A 195 -2.83 -13.53 -14.72
C ILE A 195 -3.39 -12.26 -15.37
N GLN A 196 -3.89 -11.30 -14.56
CA GLN A 196 -4.37 -10.02 -15.09
C GLN A 196 -3.26 -9.27 -15.80
N MET A 197 -2.08 -9.17 -15.18
CA MET A 197 -0.92 -8.49 -15.79
C MET A 197 -0.44 -9.18 -17.08
N CYS A 198 -0.44 -10.51 -17.13
CA CYS A 198 -0.14 -11.24 -18.37
C CYS A 198 -1.10 -10.87 -19.49
N ARG A 199 -2.41 -10.76 -19.19
CA ARG A 199 -3.42 -10.32 -20.19
C ARG A 199 -3.16 -8.90 -20.69
N GLU A 200 -2.81 -7.97 -19.81
CA GLU A 200 -2.45 -6.60 -20.18
C GLU A 200 -1.21 -6.53 -21.07
N LEU A 201 -0.24 -7.41 -20.82
CA LEU A 201 0.99 -7.53 -21.61
C LEU A 201 0.80 -8.30 -22.92
N GLY A 202 -0.38 -8.89 -23.15
CA GLY A 202 -0.63 -9.76 -24.32
C GLY A 202 0.09 -11.10 -24.27
N LEU A 203 0.52 -11.53 -23.08
CA LEU A 203 1.12 -12.85 -22.88
C LEU A 203 0.02 -13.92 -22.86
N PRO A 204 0.23 -15.09 -23.50
CA PRO A 204 -0.82 -16.09 -23.67
C PRO A 204 -1.23 -16.74 -22.34
N LEU A 205 -0.30 -16.81 -21.39
CA LEU A 205 -0.53 -17.53 -20.13
C LEU A 205 0.46 -17.06 -19.04
N PHE A 206 0.08 -17.20 -17.78
CA PHE A 206 0.99 -17.08 -16.65
C PHE A 206 1.49 -18.47 -16.25
N PRO A 207 2.79 -18.75 -16.31
CA PRO A 207 3.35 -20.10 -16.08
C PRO A 207 3.44 -20.49 -14.59
N GLY A 208 3.06 -19.57 -13.68
CA GLY A 208 3.10 -19.78 -12.24
C GLY A 208 4.31 -19.15 -11.56
N PHE A 209 4.39 -19.35 -10.24
CA PHE A 209 5.51 -18.92 -9.40
C PHE A 209 6.39 -20.13 -9.08
N THR A 210 7.72 -19.93 -9.02
CA THR A 210 8.60 -20.95 -8.45
C THR A 210 8.37 -21.13 -6.95
N PRO A 211 8.79 -22.25 -6.33
CA PRO A 211 8.68 -22.43 -4.87
C PRO A 211 9.36 -21.31 -4.07
N GLU A 212 10.50 -20.81 -4.52
CA GLU A 212 11.25 -19.73 -3.88
C GLU A 212 10.48 -18.40 -3.96
N ALA A 213 9.83 -18.13 -5.09
CA ALA A 213 8.98 -16.96 -5.25
C ALA A 213 7.75 -17.02 -4.33
N GLN A 214 7.11 -18.22 -4.23
CA GLN A 214 6.00 -18.44 -3.31
C GLN A 214 6.41 -18.24 -1.85
N GLU A 215 7.55 -18.78 -1.45
CA GLU A 215 8.09 -18.60 -0.10
C GLU A 215 8.33 -17.11 0.21
N THR A 216 8.89 -16.37 -0.75
CA THR A 216 9.09 -14.91 -0.63
C THR A 216 7.77 -14.17 -0.42
N LEU A 217 6.72 -14.50 -1.18
CA LEU A 217 5.39 -13.92 -1.05
C LEU A 217 4.77 -14.20 0.32
N LEU A 218 4.93 -15.42 0.85
CA LEU A 218 4.38 -15.86 2.13
C LEU A 218 5.17 -15.33 3.33
N ALA A 219 6.47 -15.09 3.20
CA ALA A 219 7.33 -14.61 4.28
C ALA A 219 7.19 -13.10 4.52
N TYR A 220 6.79 -12.33 3.51
CA TYR A 220 6.70 -10.88 3.63
C TYR A 220 5.46 -10.43 4.40
N GLN A 221 5.57 -9.36 5.20
CA GLN A 221 4.53 -8.89 6.12
C GLN A 221 3.42 -8.04 5.48
N TRP A 222 3.61 -7.60 4.24
CA TRP A 222 2.66 -6.81 3.45
C TRP A 222 2.11 -5.57 4.18
N PRO A 223 2.94 -4.61 4.58
CA PRO A 223 2.48 -3.39 5.27
C PRO A 223 1.50 -2.57 4.44
N GLY A 224 1.56 -2.65 3.12
CA GLY A 224 0.59 -2.04 2.20
C GLY A 224 -0.54 -2.98 1.77
N ASN A 225 -0.66 -4.16 2.41
CA ASN A 225 -1.72 -5.13 2.22
C ASN A 225 -1.94 -5.53 0.74
N VAL A 226 -3.18 -5.69 0.32
CA VAL A 226 -3.55 -6.14 -1.04
C VAL A 226 -3.06 -5.16 -2.11
N ARG A 227 -3.07 -3.85 -1.83
CA ARG A 227 -2.57 -2.83 -2.77
C ARG A 227 -1.08 -3.00 -3.05
N GLU A 228 -0.29 -3.28 -2.02
CA GLU A 228 1.15 -3.54 -2.17
C GLU A 228 1.39 -4.87 -2.89
N LEU A 229 0.67 -5.93 -2.51
CA LEU A 229 0.76 -7.24 -3.17
C LEU A 229 0.51 -7.11 -4.68
N LYS A 230 -0.59 -6.45 -5.08
CA LYS A 230 -0.92 -6.18 -6.48
C LYS A 230 0.24 -5.51 -7.21
N ASN A 231 0.73 -4.39 -6.69
CA ASN A 231 1.84 -3.64 -7.30
C ASN A 231 3.14 -4.44 -7.40
N VAL A 232 3.44 -5.27 -6.39
CA VAL A 232 4.66 -6.11 -6.37
C VAL A 232 4.55 -7.21 -7.41
N VAL A 233 3.41 -7.88 -7.49
CA VAL A 233 3.18 -8.98 -8.45
C VAL A 233 3.19 -8.44 -9.88
N GLU A 234 2.40 -7.42 -10.19
CA GLU A 234 2.33 -6.80 -11.51
C GLU A 234 3.73 -6.37 -11.99
N ARG A 235 4.49 -5.71 -11.13
CA ARG A 235 5.87 -5.31 -11.42
C ARG A 235 6.78 -6.50 -11.67
N SER A 236 6.63 -7.57 -10.89
CA SER A 236 7.47 -8.76 -11.03
C SER A 236 7.19 -9.48 -12.34
N VAL A 237 5.92 -9.62 -12.72
CA VAL A 237 5.49 -10.19 -14.01
C VAL A 237 6.00 -9.30 -15.17
N TYR A 238 5.80 -7.99 -15.09
CA TYR A 238 6.28 -7.05 -16.11
C TYR A 238 7.79 -7.16 -16.35
N ARG A 239 8.58 -7.32 -15.28
CA ARG A 239 10.04 -7.43 -15.41
C ARG A 239 10.54 -8.80 -15.81
N HIS A 240 9.78 -9.84 -15.53
CA HIS A 240 10.08 -11.22 -15.95
C HIS A 240 9.84 -11.40 -17.46
N HIS A 241 8.72 -10.85 -17.96
CA HIS A 241 8.33 -10.76 -19.37
C HIS A 241 8.47 -12.09 -20.14
N SER A 242 8.24 -13.22 -19.48
CA SER A 242 8.25 -14.57 -20.07
C SER A 242 6.91 -15.25 -19.85
N SER A 243 6.47 -16.01 -20.85
CA SER A 243 5.29 -16.88 -20.77
C SER A 243 5.64 -18.36 -20.62
N ASP A 244 6.92 -18.70 -20.75
CA ASP A 244 7.38 -20.09 -20.85
C ASP A 244 8.05 -20.57 -19.55
N GLU A 245 8.57 -19.65 -18.75
CA GLU A 245 9.26 -19.94 -17.50
C GLU A 245 8.50 -19.40 -16.30
N PRO A 246 8.34 -20.20 -15.20
CA PRO A 246 7.74 -19.71 -13.97
C PRO A 246 8.49 -18.50 -13.41
N LEU A 247 7.76 -17.57 -12.79
CA LEU A 247 8.33 -16.39 -12.17
C LEU A 247 9.14 -16.78 -10.93
N ASP A 248 10.45 -16.55 -10.99
CA ASP A 248 11.44 -16.93 -9.97
C ASP A 248 11.72 -15.79 -8.96
N ARG A 249 11.54 -14.54 -9.38
CA ARG A 249 11.96 -13.39 -8.59
C ARG A 249 10.83 -12.41 -8.29
N ILE A 250 10.53 -12.23 -7.02
CA ILE A 250 9.58 -11.22 -6.53
C ILE A 250 10.31 -9.90 -6.24
N ILE A 251 9.85 -8.80 -6.86
CA ILE A 251 10.47 -7.48 -6.74
C ILE A 251 9.69 -6.63 -5.75
N ILE A 252 9.96 -6.82 -4.46
CA ILE A 252 9.30 -6.08 -3.37
C ILE A 252 9.67 -4.61 -3.44
N ASN A 253 10.96 -4.29 -3.47
CA ASN A 253 11.45 -2.91 -3.52
C ASN A 253 11.77 -2.46 -4.97
N PRO A 254 10.98 -1.56 -5.57
CA PRO A 254 11.23 -1.07 -6.93
C PRO A 254 12.47 -0.18 -7.05
N PHE A 255 12.93 0.39 -5.95
CA PHE A 255 14.08 1.30 -5.89
C PHE A 255 15.40 0.56 -5.64
N ALA A 256 15.35 -0.75 -5.36
CA ALA A 256 16.57 -1.53 -5.27
C ALA A 256 17.32 -1.46 -6.60
N PRO A 257 18.66 -1.24 -6.61
CA PRO A 257 19.46 -1.25 -7.82
C PRO A 257 19.15 -2.55 -8.58
N ARG A 258 18.89 -2.43 -9.88
CA ARG A 258 18.69 -3.61 -10.73
C ARG A 258 19.98 -4.42 -10.62
N ALA A 259 19.94 -5.56 -9.95
CA ALA A 259 21.05 -6.48 -10.01
C ALA A 259 21.29 -6.72 -11.50
N GLN A 260 22.37 -6.21 -12.06
CA GLN A 260 22.80 -6.57 -13.40
C GLN A 260 22.82 -8.11 -13.41
N PRO A 261 22.35 -8.77 -14.48
CA PRO A 261 22.54 -10.20 -14.58
C PRO A 261 24.03 -10.40 -14.37
N VAL A 262 24.36 -10.98 -13.24
CA VAL A 262 25.71 -11.47 -13.01
C VAL A 262 25.81 -12.59 -14.03
N THR A 263 26.35 -12.26 -15.23
CA THR A 263 26.97 -13.29 -16.05
C THR A 263 27.80 -14.06 -15.04
N ALA A 264 27.48 -15.32 -14.86
CA ALA A 264 28.07 -16.20 -13.86
C ALA A 264 29.59 -16.01 -13.88
N ALA A 265 30.08 -15.10 -13.05
CA ALA A 265 31.42 -15.17 -12.54
C ALA A 265 31.36 -16.30 -11.51
N PRO A 266 32.21 -17.29 -11.61
CA PRO A 266 32.14 -18.44 -10.73
C PRO A 266 32.20 -17.94 -9.29
N ASP A 267 31.29 -18.48 -8.46
CA ASP A 267 31.19 -18.31 -7.03
C ASP A 267 32.42 -17.65 -6.38
N ALA A 268 32.26 -16.39 -5.96
CA ALA A 268 33.03 -15.90 -4.84
C ALA A 268 32.41 -16.52 -3.57
N SER A 269 32.44 -17.86 -3.49
CA SER A 269 32.35 -18.58 -2.24
C SER A 269 33.32 -17.91 -1.28
N LEU A 270 32.84 -17.57 -0.10
CA LEU A 270 33.63 -17.37 1.11
C LEU A 270 34.89 -18.23 1.00
N SER A 271 36.02 -17.57 0.87
CA SER A 271 37.34 -18.14 0.58
C SER A 271 37.48 -19.51 1.24
N ALA A 272 37.35 -20.57 0.44
CA ALA A 272 37.70 -21.89 0.92
C ALA A 272 39.13 -21.79 1.47
N LEU A 273 39.29 -22.16 2.72
CA LEU A 273 40.61 -22.23 3.31
C LEU A 273 41.52 -23.03 2.35
N PRO A 274 42.70 -22.50 2.01
CA PRO A 274 43.55 -23.16 1.06
C PRO A 274 43.96 -24.54 1.55
N ALA A 275 44.10 -25.50 0.63
CA ALA A 275 44.48 -26.88 0.96
C ALA A 275 45.86 -26.90 1.64
N LEU A 276 45.98 -27.71 2.71
CA LEU A 276 47.23 -27.94 3.41
C LEU A 276 48.03 -29.08 2.73
N PRO A 277 49.39 -29.03 2.70
CA PRO A 277 50.28 -28.04 3.31
C PRO A 277 50.42 -26.73 2.53
N LEU A 278 50.44 -25.57 3.24
CA LEU A 278 50.49 -24.24 2.68
C LEU A 278 51.61 -23.45 3.35
N ASP A 279 52.36 -22.68 2.57
CA ASP A 279 53.25 -21.64 3.10
C ASP A 279 52.39 -20.41 3.54
N LEU A 280 52.13 -20.31 4.84
CA LEU A 280 51.29 -19.29 5.41
C LEU A 280 51.79 -17.86 5.10
N ARG A 281 53.13 -17.66 5.11
CA ARG A 281 53.72 -16.35 4.85
C ARG A 281 53.52 -15.92 3.39
N LEU A 282 53.69 -16.86 2.49
CA LEU A 282 53.49 -16.61 1.05
C LEU A 282 52.04 -16.27 0.75
N TRP A 283 51.11 -17.04 1.33
CA TRP A 283 49.67 -16.81 1.19
C TRP A 283 49.21 -15.46 1.77
N GLN A 284 49.66 -15.13 3.01
CA GLN A 284 49.38 -13.83 3.62
C GLN A 284 49.88 -12.66 2.78
N ASN A 285 51.08 -12.73 2.24
CA ASN A 285 51.63 -11.69 1.38
C ASN A 285 50.82 -11.53 0.09
N GLN A 286 50.33 -12.64 -0.50
CA GLN A 286 49.48 -12.58 -1.68
C GLN A 286 48.11 -11.91 -1.38
N GLN A 287 47.48 -12.25 -0.26
CA GLN A 287 46.24 -11.63 0.16
C GLN A 287 46.40 -10.15 0.49
N GLU A 288 47.46 -9.80 1.25
CA GLU A 288 47.80 -8.42 1.58
C GLU A 288 47.98 -7.56 0.32
N ARG A 289 48.71 -8.09 -0.67
CA ARG A 289 48.92 -7.43 -1.95
C ARG A 289 47.62 -7.22 -2.72
N ALA A 290 46.77 -8.25 -2.83
CA ALA A 290 45.48 -8.18 -3.54
C ALA A 290 44.55 -7.15 -2.91
N LEU A 291 44.45 -7.10 -1.57
CA LEU A 291 43.64 -6.13 -0.84
C LEU A 291 44.13 -4.68 -1.04
N VAL A 292 45.43 -4.47 -1.05
CA VAL A 292 46.03 -3.13 -1.28
C VAL A 292 45.79 -2.68 -2.73
N GLU A 293 46.00 -3.54 -3.71
CA GLU A 293 45.71 -3.23 -5.13
C GLU A 293 44.24 -2.89 -5.34
N ALA A 294 43.31 -3.69 -4.78
CA ALA A 294 41.86 -3.43 -4.86
C ALA A 294 41.48 -2.09 -4.19
N SER A 295 42.03 -1.80 -3.01
CA SER A 295 41.73 -0.55 -2.29
C SER A 295 42.24 0.68 -3.04
N LEU A 296 43.42 0.59 -3.67
CA LEU A 296 43.97 1.65 -4.50
C LEU A 296 43.13 1.91 -5.74
N GLN A 297 42.67 0.87 -6.41
CA GLN A 297 41.75 0.99 -7.55
C GLN A 297 40.45 1.65 -7.15
N GLN A 298 39.84 1.20 -6.05
CA GLN A 298 38.56 1.75 -5.56
C GLN A 298 38.70 3.22 -5.09
N ALA A 299 39.86 3.57 -4.54
CA ALA A 299 40.20 4.94 -4.13
C ALA A 299 40.71 5.82 -5.30
N LYS A 300 40.68 5.33 -6.55
CA LYS A 300 41.22 6.02 -7.72
C LYS A 300 42.69 6.47 -7.48
N TYR A 301 43.49 5.58 -6.92
CA TYR A 301 44.89 5.78 -6.54
C TYR A 301 45.16 6.88 -5.50
N ASN A 302 44.11 7.35 -4.79
CA ASN A 302 44.29 8.24 -3.64
C ASN A 302 44.70 7.43 -2.39
N GLN A 303 45.98 7.47 -2.06
CA GLN A 303 46.55 6.66 -0.98
C GLN A 303 45.98 6.97 0.41
N ARG A 304 45.54 8.21 0.69
CA ARG A 304 44.87 8.52 1.99
C ARG A 304 43.50 7.83 2.10
N ARG A 305 42.72 7.92 1.03
CA ARG A 305 41.41 7.27 0.96
C ARG A 305 41.53 5.74 0.93
N ALA A 306 42.56 5.19 0.27
CA ALA A 306 42.84 3.75 0.28
C ALA A 306 43.21 3.23 1.69
N ALA A 307 44.00 4.02 2.45
CA ALA A 307 44.30 3.70 3.84
C ALA A 307 43.06 3.66 4.72
N GLU A 308 42.12 4.61 4.58
CA GLU A 308 40.85 4.63 5.28
C GLU A 308 39.99 3.39 4.94
N LEU A 309 39.92 2.97 3.68
CA LEU A 309 39.19 1.78 3.24
C LEU A 309 39.76 0.49 3.84
N LEU A 310 41.03 0.42 4.10
CA LEU A 310 41.71 -0.74 4.73
C LEU A 310 41.77 -0.65 6.25
N GLY A 311 41.30 0.43 6.87
CA GLY A 311 41.38 0.63 8.32
C GLY A 311 42.84 0.78 8.84
N VAL A 312 43.77 1.23 7.99
CA VAL A 312 45.20 1.43 8.34
C VAL A 312 45.59 2.89 8.25
N THR A 313 46.68 3.25 8.92
CA THR A 313 47.21 4.61 8.78
C THR A 313 47.92 4.80 7.42
N TYR A 314 47.94 6.04 6.93
CA TYR A 314 48.63 6.38 5.67
C TYR A 314 50.09 5.88 5.65
N HIS A 315 50.83 5.96 6.77
CA HIS A 315 52.20 5.49 6.88
C HIS A 315 52.32 3.96 6.77
N GLN A 316 51.36 3.23 7.36
CA GLN A 316 51.30 1.77 7.24
C GLN A 316 51.00 1.34 5.81
N LEU A 317 50.02 1.94 5.15
CA LEU A 317 49.70 1.64 3.74
C LEU A 317 50.96 1.88 2.84
N ARG A 318 51.65 2.99 3.04
CA ARG A 318 52.85 3.31 2.25
C ARG A 318 53.97 2.29 2.46
N ALA A 319 54.15 1.79 3.69
CA ALA A 319 55.09 0.72 3.97
C ALA A 319 54.73 -0.58 3.24
N ILE A 320 53.45 -0.95 3.23
CA ILE A 320 52.92 -2.16 2.56
C ILE A 320 53.09 -2.03 1.04
N VAL A 321 52.73 -0.89 0.45
CA VAL A 321 52.92 -0.58 -0.99
C VAL A 321 54.36 -0.73 -1.40
N LYS A 322 55.31 -0.21 -0.57
CA LYS A 322 56.76 -0.34 -0.81
C LYS A 322 57.23 -1.79 -0.67
N LYS A 323 56.70 -2.52 0.34
CA LYS A 323 57.03 -3.95 0.57
C LYS A 323 56.66 -4.82 -0.62
N HIS A 324 55.52 -4.57 -1.26
CA HIS A 324 55.02 -5.36 -2.37
C HIS A 324 55.39 -4.82 -3.76
N GLY A 325 56.15 -3.72 -3.85
CA GLY A 325 56.58 -3.15 -5.11
C GLY A 325 55.44 -2.70 -6.04
N ILE A 326 54.32 -2.27 -5.44
CA ILE A 326 53.17 -1.80 -6.20
C ILE A 326 53.52 -0.41 -6.73
N GLU A 327 53.91 -0.36 -8.02
CA GLU A 327 54.28 0.89 -8.67
C GLU A 327 53.08 1.79 -8.91
N LYS A 328 53.31 3.10 -8.87
CA LYS A 328 52.32 4.11 -9.25
C LYS A 328 52.06 3.97 -10.75
N ALA A 329 50.87 3.51 -11.16
CA ALA A 329 50.37 3.79 -12.49
C ALA A 329 49.77 5.20 -12.55
#